data_5cf3567bdadcece163ed96f2188b03e7
#
_entry.id   5cf3567bdadcece163ed96f2188b03e7
#
_cell.length_a   1.000
_cell.length_b   1.000
_cell.length_c   1.000
_cell.angle_alpha   90.00
_cell.angle_beta   90.00
_cell.angle_gamma   90.00
#
_symmetry.space_group_name_H-M   'P 1'
#
loop_
_entity.id
_entity.type
_entity.pdbx_description
1 polymer ?
#
loop_
_entity_poly.entity_id
_entity_poly.type
_entity_poly.pdbx_seq_one_letter_code
_entity_poly.pdbx_strand_id
1 'polypeptide(L)'
;MKDLKIRIQETVNYLRTDAGIKNKPEIAIILGTGLSALGEKIQRKKSIAYSQIPNFPVSTVPGHKGELVFGRIANREVVVMEGRFHYYEGYSPQEITYPVRVMRALGARFLLISNAAGGMNPYFDSGDLMIIEDHINLMGINPLIGPNDDSLGPRFPDMCQPYDKKLIAIAEKTALEEKIRVHKGVYVALTGPNLETRAEYRFLRIIGADAVGMSTVPEVIVGVHAGFRIFGISVITDKCLPDALKPVDFKEILETANRTEPILTRLIYSMIPKIK
;
A
#
# COMPACT_ATOMS: atom_id res chain seq x y z
N MET A 1 -1.87 25.71 11.41
CA MET A 1 -1.64 24.26 11.57
C MET A 1 -0.26 24.02 12.15
N LYS A 2 -0.11 23.05 13.08
CA LYS A 2 1.23 22.65 13.53
C LYS A 2 2.05 22.17 12.33
N ASP A 3 3.33 22.49 12.32
CA ASP A 3 4.29 22.02 11.32
C ASP A 3 4.23 20.49 11.20
N LEU A 4 4.24 19.96 9.99
CA LEU A 4 4.19 18.52 9.71
C LEU A 4 5.30 17.77 10.45
N LYS A 5 6.50 18.33 10.48
CA LYS A 5 7.65 17.75 11.19
C LYS A 5 7.42 17.65 12.70
N ILE A 6 6.80 18.67 13.30
CA ILE A 6 6.45 18.66 14.73
C ILE A 6 5.45 17.55 15.02
N ARG A 7 4.41 17.41 14.18
CA ARG A 7 3.41 16.34 14.30
C ARG A 7 4.04 14.95 14.19
N ILE A 8 4.94 14.75 13.22
CA ILE A 8 5.67 13.48 13.07
C ILE A 8 6.47 13.18 14.32
N GLN A 9 7.18 14.18 14.88
CA GLN A 9 7.98 13.98 16.08
C GLN A 9 7.11 13.68 17.31
N GLU A 10 5.98 14.34 17.48
CA GLU A 10 5.00 14.03 18.54
C GLU A 10 4.54 12.58 18.46
N THR A 11 4.16 12.12 17.26
CA THR A 11 3.73 10.74 17.06
C THR A 11 4.84 9.72 17.33
N VAL A 12 6.04 9.99 16.84
CA VAL A 12 7.21 9.11 17.08
C VAL A 12 7.55 9.05 18.57
N ASN A 13 7.53 10.17 19.26
CA ASN A 13 7.77 10.22 20.72
C ASN A 13 6.73 9.39 21.46
N TYR A 14 5.43 9.58 21.20
CA TYR A 14 4.37 8.76 21.77
C TYR A 14 4.62 7.25 21.55
N LEU A 15 4.90 6.86 20.31
CA LEU A 15 5.17 5.47 19.98
C LEU A 15 6.38 4.91 20.73
N ARG A 16 7.44 5.72 20.93
CA ARG A 16 8.66 5.32 21.62
C ARG A 16 8.50 5.27 23.14
N THR A 17 7.90 6.29 23.74
CA THR A 17 7.79 6.44 25.20
C THR A 17 6.55 5.77 25.74
N ASP A 18 5.36 6.24 25.35
CA ASP A 18 4.10 5.85 25.96
C ASP A 18 3.64 4.47 25.48
N ALA A 19 3.72 4.24 24.16
CA ALA A 19 3.47 2.94 23.59
C ALA A 19 4.64 1.97 23.72
N GLY A 20 5.82 2.39 24.17
CA GLY A 20 6.96 1.53 24.49
C GLY A 20 7.52 0.74 23.32
N ILE A 21 7.47 1.27 22.10
CA ILE A 21 8.06 0.64 20.91
C ILE A 21 9.57 0.87 20.93
N LYS A 22 10.32 -0.15 21.33
CA LYS A 22 11.80 -0.07 21.44
C LYS A 22 12.49 -0.43 20.11
N ASN A 23 11.88 -1.29 19.31
CA ASN A 23 12.45 -1.80 18.08
C ASN A 23 12.46 -0.75 16.97
N LYS A 24 13.51 -0.76 16.15
CA LYS A 24 13.60 0.07 14.95
C LYS A 24 13.15 -0.76 13.74
N PRO A 25 11.96 -0.51 13.18
CA PRO A 25 11.51 -1.26 12.03
C PRO A 25 12.41 -0.97 10.83
N GLU A 26 12.74 -1.99 10.06
CA GLU A 26 13.46 -1.87 8.81
C GLU A 26 12.50 -1.81 7.63
N ILE A 27 11.36 -2.50 7.75
CA ILE A 27 10.37 -2.68 6.71
C ILE A 27 9.02 -2.15 7.20
N ALA A 28 8.44 -1.24 6.45
CA ALA A 28 7.06 -0.79 6.57
C ALA A 28 6.18 -1.57 5.60
N ILE A 29 5.00 -1.99 6.05
CA ILE A 29 4.05 -2.73 5.22
C ILE A 29 2.67 -2.06 5.33
N ILE A 30 2.02 -1.81 4.21
CA ILE A 30 0.64 -1.33 4.15
C ILE A 30 -0.21 -2.42 3.53
N LEU A 31 -1.14 -2.96 4.33
CA LEU A 31 -2.06 -4.01 3.89
C LEU A 31 -3.35 -3.39 3.35
N GLY A 32 -3.81 -3.87 2.20
CA GLY A 32 -5.08 -3.51 1.60
C GLY A 32 -6.27 -4.25 2.20
N THR A 33 -7.46 -3.95 1.69
CA THR A 33 -8.72 -4.57 2.08
C THR A 33 -8.67 -6.10 1.90
N GLY A 34 -9.07 -6.86 2.92
CA GLY A 34 -9.08 -8.32 2.90
C GLY A 34 -7.69 -8.97 2.93
N LEU A 35 -6.62 -8.25 3.34
CA LEU A 35 -5.22 -8.72 3.27
C LEU A 35 -4.55 -8.68 4.66
N SER A 36 -5.27 -9.11 5.72
CA SER A 36 -4.83 -8.97 7.11
C SER A 36 -4.08 -10.19 7.67
N ALA A 37 -4.06 -11.35 6.98
CA ALA A 37 -3.47 -12.60 7.50
C ALA A 37 -1.95 -12.50 7.69
N LEU A 38 -1.26 -11.59 7.01
CA LEU A 38 0.16 -11.34 7.27
C LEU A 38 0.39 -10.90 8.73
N GLY A 39 -0.56 -10.15 9.30
CA GLY A 39 -0.51 -9.73 10.70
C GLY A 39 -0.45 -10.89 11.69
N GLU A 40 -1.01 -12.05 11.36
CA GLU A 40 -0.94 -13.28 12.20
C GLU A 40 0.44 -13.93 12.20
N LYS A 41 1.26 -13.67 11.17
CA LYS A 41 2.63 -14.18 11.06
C LYS A 41 3.65 -13.32 11.80
N ILE A 42 3.23 -12.19 12.38
CA ILE A 42 4.13 -11.28 13.11
C ILE A 42 4.43 -11.86 14.48
N GLN A 43 5.70 -12.12 14.74
CA GLN A 43 6.22 -12.56 16.05
C GLN A 43 6.46 -11.36 16.96
N ARG A 44 6.33 -11.54 18.30
CA ARG A 44 6.51 -10.48 19.32
C ARG A 44 5.65 -9.24 19.01
N LYS A 45 4.42 -9.49 18.60
CA LYS A 45 3.46 -8.51 18.13
C LYS A 45 3.08 -7.52 19.23
N LYS A 46 3.11 -6.22 18.89
CA LYS A 46 2.48 -5.14 19.64
C LYS A 46 1.59 -4.35 18.70
N SER A 47 0.29 -4.29 18.96
CA SER A 47 -0.70 -3.55 18.19
C SER A 47 -1.11 -2.28 18.93
N ILE A 48 -1.32 -1.20 18.21
CA ILE A 48 -1.79 0.10 18.71
C ILE A 48 -2.89 0.58 17.77
N ALA A 49 -4.10 0.80 18.29
CA ALA A 49 -5.20 1.31 17.48
C ALA A 49 -4.86 2.73 16.97
N TYR A 50 -5.23 3.02 15.72
CA TYR A 50 -4.97 4.35 15.12
C TYR A 50 -5.56 5.49 15.95
N SER A 51 -6.74 5.27 16.55
CA SER A 51 -7.39 6.25 17.42
C SER A 51 -6.60 6.61 18.70
N GLN A 52 -5.63 5.78 19.08
CA GLN A 52 -4.75 6.03 20.22
C GLN A 52 -3.46 6.76 19.81
N ILE A 53 -3.15 6.79 18.51
CA ILE A 53 -1.90 7.38 18.02
C ILE A 53 -2.13 8.85 17.70
N PRO A 54 -1.43 9.78 18.35
CA PRO A 54 -1.55 11.21 18.06
C PRO A 54 -1.38 11.52 16.57
N ASN A 55 -2.22 12.38 16.03
CA ASN A 55 -2.20 12.87 14.66
C ASN A 55 -2.53 11.82 13.56
N PHE A 56 -2.83 10.55 13.92
CA PHE A 56 -3.28 9.56 12.94
C PHE A 56 -4.76 9.79 12.58
N PRO A 57 -5.14 9.57 11.30
CA PRO A 57 -6.55 9.43 10.94
C PRO A 57 -7.14 8.14 11.54
N VAL A 58 -8.45 8.00 11.48
CA VAL A 58 -9.15 6.78 11.89
C VAL A 58 -9.77 6.13 10.66
N SER A 59 -9.47 4.87 10.40
CA SER A 59 -10.05 4.15 9.25
C SER A 59 -11.55 3.93 9.45
N THR A 60 -12.33 4.22 8.41
CA THR A 60 -13.80 4.07 8.39
C THR A 60 -14.24 2.93 7.47
N VAL A 61 -13.31 2.31 6.74
CA VAL A 61 -13.60 1.25 5.77
C VAL A 61 -13.85 -0.09 6.48
N PRO A 62 -15.00 -0.76 6.22
CA PRO A 62 -15.26 -2.09 6.72
C PRO A 62 -14.16 -3.10 6.36
N GLY A 63 -13.74 -3.93 7.31
CA GLY A 63 -12.68 -4.93 7.10
C GLY A 63 -11.27 -4.45 7.40
N HIS A 64 -11.06 -3.16 7.68
CA HIS A 64 -9.80 -2.64 8.19
C HIS A 64 -9.78 -2.73 9.72
N LYS A 65 -8.73 -3.35 10.30
CA LYS A 65 -8.58 -3.41 11.77
C LYS A 65 -8.26 -2.05 12.39
N GLY A 66 -7.65 -1.15 11.61
CA GLY A 66 -7.29 0.20 12.08
C GLY A 66 -6.19 0.20 13.12
N GLU A 67 -5.17 -0.65 12.95
CA GLU A 67 -4.08 -0.83 13.90
C GLU A 67 -2.70 -0.67 13.23
N LEU A 68 -1.77 -0.08 13.97
CA LEU A 68 -0.35 -0.09 13.66
C LEU A 68 0.34 -1.19 14.47
N VAL A 69 0.89 -2.17 13.78
CA VAL A 69 1.43 -3.39 14.38
C VAL A 69 2.94 -3.41 14.26
N PHE A 70 3.62 -3.66 15.37
CA PHE A 70 5.08 -3.80 15.46
C PHE A 70 5.46 -5.22 15.83
N GLY A 71 6.53 -5.73 15.25
CA GLY A 71 7.03 -7.06 15.55
C GLY A 71 8.07 -7.53 14.56
N ARG A 72 8.18 -8.86 14.41
CA ARG A 72 9.15 -9.50 13.51
C ARG A 72 8.49 -10.44 12.53
N ILE A 73 8.96 -10.40 11.31
CA ILE A 73 8.71 -11.42 10.29
C ILE A 73 10.08 -11.96 9.84
N ALA A 74 10.28 -13.27 9.94
CA ALA A 74 11.53 -13.92 9.54
C ALA A 74 12.79 -13.21 10.10
N ASN A 75 12.77 -12.86 11.38
CA ASN A 75 13.82 -12.12 12.11
C ASN A 75 14.08 -10.67 11.66
N ARG A 76 13.25 -10.10 10.79
CA ARG A 76 13.32 -8.69 10.40
C ARG A 76 12.30 -7.88 11.19
N GLU A 77 12.72 -6.75 11.72
CA GLU A 77 11.83 -5.81 12.42
C GLU A 77 10.88 -5.12 11.42
N VAL A 78 9.58 -5.23 11.65
CA VAL A 78 8.55 -4.67 10.77
C VAL A 78 7.61 -3.73 11.52
N VAL A 79 7.04 -2.77 10.79
CA VAL A 79 5.86 -2.02 11.17
C VAL A 79 4.80 -2.21 10.09
N VAL A 80 3.60 -2.60 10.49
CA VAL A 80 2.52 -2.98 9.58
C VAL A 80 1.29 -2.15 9.86
N MET A 81 0.74 -1.52 8.85
CA MET A 81 -0.59 -0.93 8.86
C MET A 81 -1.63 -2.02 8.52
N GLU A 82 -2.40 -2.48 9.50
CA GLU A 82 -3.55 -3.36 9.28
C GLU A 82 -4.78 -2.52 8.93
N GLY A 83 -4.85 -2.11 7.67
CA GLY A 83 -5.78 -1.15 7.11
C GLY A 83 -5.09 0.16 6.69
N ARG A 84 -5.68 0.86 5.74
CA ARG A 84 -5.19 2.14 5.21
C ARG A 84 -6.28 3.19 5.23
N PHE A 85 -5.91 4.41 4.85
CA PHE A 85 -6.82 5.55 4.68
C PHE A 85 -6.98 5.84 3.20
N HIS A 86 -8.20 6.20 2.78
CA HIS A 86 -8.49 6.52 1.39
C HIS A 86 -9.00 7.94 1.24
N TYR A 87 -8.75 8.52 0.08
CA TYR A 87 -9.22 9.87 -0.24
C TYR A 87 -10.75 9.98 -0.21
N TYR A 88 -11.45 8.93 -0.67
CA TYR A 88 -12.92 8.89 -0.65
C TYR A 88 -13.53 8.83 0.77
N GLU A 89 -12.75 8.59 1.81
CA GLU A 89 -13.19 8.70 3.20
C GLU A 89 -13.29 10.16 3.68
N GLY A 90 -12.88 11.14 2.83
CA GLY A 90 -12.93 12.57 3.12
C GLY A 90 -11.64 13.14 3.72
N TYR A 91 -10.59 12.34 3.83
CA TYR A 91 -9.27 12.77 4.29
C TYR A 91 -8.49 13.49 3.19
N SER A 92 -7.70 14.49 3.56
CA SER A 92 -6.77 15.14 2.65
C SER A 92 -5.66 14.19 2.19
N PRO A 93 -5.01 14.46 1.03
CA PRO A 93 -3.86 13.66 0.58
C PRO A 93 -2.71 13.59 1.60
N GLN A 94 -2.54 14.65 2.39
CA GLN A 94 -1.53 14.72 3.45
C GLN A 94 -1.89 13.82 4.64
N GLU A 95 -3.16 13.72 5.00
CA GLU A 95 -3.63 12.85 6.10
C GLU A 95 -3.51 11.38 5.72
N ILE A 96 -3.96 10.98 4.53
CA ILE A 96 -3.88 9.57 4.11
C ILE A 96 -2.42 9.06 4.01
N THR A 97 -1.47 9.96 3.75
CA THR A 97 -0.05 9.61 3.61
C THR A 97 0.79 9.90 4.86
N TYR A 98 0.20 10.49 5.89
CA TYR A 98 0.89 10.81 7.14
C TYR A 98 1.58 9.59 7.79
N PRO A 99 0.95 8.39 7.85
CA PRO A 99 1.58 7.20 8.41
C PRO A 99 2.87 6.80 7.70
N VAL A 100 2.97 7.00 6.39
CA VAL A 100 4.20 6.70 5.62
C VAL A 100 5.38 7.51 6.17
N ARG A 101 5.17 8.79 6.45
CA ARG A 101 6.20 9.66 7.04
C ARG A 101 6.58 9.23 8.46
N VAL A 102 5.60 8.83 9.26
CA VAL A 102 5.84 8.31 10.63
C VAL A 102 6.66 7.02 10.57
N MET A 103 6.30 6.07 9.70
CA MET A 103 7.06 4.82 9.54
C MET A 103 8.50 5.08 9.07
N ARG A 104 8.70 6.08 8.21
CA ARG A 104 10.04 6.51 7.81
C ARG A 104 10.84 7.08 8.99
N ALA A 105 10.23 7.94 9.78
CA ALA A 105 10.86 8.56 10.97
C ALA A 105 11.17 7.53 12.07
N LEU A 106 10.40 6.44 12.17
CA LEU A 106 10.70 5.29 13.03
C LEU A 106 11.91 4.49 12.56
N GLY A 107 12.36 4.66 11.31
CA GLY A 107 13.57 4.08 10.76
C GLY A 107 13.39 3.10 9.61
N ALA A 108 12.16 2.86 9.14
CA ALA A 108 11.91 1.98 8.02
C ALA A 108 12.55 2.53 6.74
N ARG A 109 13.13 1.62 5.95
CA ARG A 109 13.81 1.93 4.68
C ARG A 109 13.12 1.30 3.48
N PHE A 110 12.36 0.24 3.72
CA PHE A 110 11.60 -0.47 2.70
C PHE A 110 10.11 -0.27 2.97
N LEU A 111 9.34 -0.03 1.91
CA LEU A 111 7.89 0.10 1.97
C LEU A 111 7.26 -0.93 1.03
N LEU A 112 6.52 -1.87 1.60
CA LEU A 112 5.77 -2.89 0.87
C LEU A 112 4.30 -2.50 0.92
N ILE A 113 3.66 -2.36 -0.23
CA ILE A 113 2.26 -1.94 -0.32
C ILE A 113 1.47 -2.99 -1.08
N SER A 114 0.38 -3.48 -0.48
CA SER A 114 -0.59 -4.32 -1.17
C SER A 114 -1.94 -3.62 -1.31
N ASN A 115 -2.68 -3.95 -2.35
CA ASN A 115 -4.03 -3.46 -2.57
C ASN A 115 -4.92 -4.51 -3.25
N ALA A 116 -6.23 -4.30 -3.21
CA ALA A 116 -7.20 -4.92 -4.11
C ALA A 116 -7.38 -3.99 -5.32
N ALA A 117 -7.50 -4.56 -6.52
CA ALA A 117 -7.61 -3.81 -7.76
C ALA A 117 -8.47 -4.54 -8.79
N GLY A 118 -9.22 -3.78 -9.59
CA GLY A 118 -9.91 -4.28 -10.77
C GLY A 118 -8.93 -4.55 -11.91
N GLY A 119 -8.97 -5.75 -12.49
CA GLY A 119 -8.09 -6.15 -13.59
C GLY A 119 -8.65 -5.75 -14.95
N MET A 120 -7.92 -4.91 -15.67
CA MET A 120 -8.29 -4.47 -17.02
C MET A 120 -7.51 -5.20 -18.13
N ASN A 121 -6.37 -5.80 -17.78
CA ASN A 121 -5.61 -6.61 -18.73
C ASN A 121 -6.38 -7.93 -19.02
N PRO A 122 -6.62 -8.29 -20.30
CA PRO A 122 -7.40 -9.48 -20.65
C PRO A 122 -6.76 -10.80 -20.22
N TYR A 123 -5.45 -10.81 -19.93
CA TYR A 123 -4.72 -11.98 -19.46
C TYR A 123 -4.76 -12.18 -17.95
N PHE A 124 -5.40 -11.25 -17.21
CA PHE A 124 -5.56 -11.37 -15.77
C PHE A 124 -6.88 -12.02 -15.41
N ASP A 125 -6.84 -12.87 -14.40
CA ASP A 125 -8.03 -13.49 -13.79
C ASP A 125 -8.21 -13.04 -12.34
N SER A 126 -9.45 -13.12 -11.86
CA SER A 126 -9.75 -12.84 -10.46
C SER A 126 -9.02 -13.81 -9.53
N GLY A 127 -8.24 -13.27 -8.60
CA GLY A 127 -7.33 -14.01 -7.72
C GLY A 127 -5.86 -13.97 -8.19
N ASP A 128 -5.56 -13.42 -9.37
CA ASP A 128 -4.18 -13.21 -9.78
C ASP A 128 -3.47 -12.14 -8.94
N LEU A 129 -2.16 -12.27 -8.84
CA LEU A 129 -1.28 -11.26 -8.24
C LEU A 129 -0.56 -10.49 -9.35
N MET A 130 -0.62 -9.15 -9.28
CA MET A 130 0.10 -8.26 -10.19
C MET A 130 1.13 -7.45 -9.40
N ILE A 131 2.42 -7.67 -9.67
CA ILE A 131 3.50 -6.80 -9.21
C ILE A 131 3.37 -5.47 -9.96
N ILE A 132 3.30 -4.37 -9.21
CA ILE A 132 3.22 -3.03 -9.78
C ILE A 132 4.63 -2.60 -10.20
N GLU A 133 4.85 -2.44 -11.50
CA GLU A 133 6.13 -1.95 -12.02
C GLU A 133 6.14 -0.44 -12.32
N ASP A 134 4.93 0.13 -12.53
CA ASP A 134 4.74 1.57 -12.70
C ASP A 134 3.29 1.95 -12.36
N HIS A 135 2.99 3.25 -12.32
CA HIS A 135 1.64 3.71 -12.07
C HIS A 135 1.27 4.97 -12.87
N ILE A 136 -0.05 5.16 -13.03
CA ILE A 136 -0.65 6.38 -13.57
C ILE A 136 -1.49 7.03 -12.46
N ASN A 137 -1.21 8.30 -12.13
CA ASN A 137 -1.99 9.05 -11.15
C ASN A 137 -3.09 9.87 -11.85
N LEU A 138 -4.31 9.37 -11.84
CA LEU A 138 -5.50 10.10 -12.30
C LEU A 138 -6.41 10.57 -11.15
N MET A 139 -5.92 10.55 -9.91
CA MET A 139 -6.70 11.03 -8.76
C MET A 139 -6.90 12.56 -8.76
N GLY A 140 -6.18 13.31 -9.60
CA GLY A 140 -6.24 14.77 -9.57
C GLY A 140 -5.71 15.41 -8.29
N ILE A 141 -5.02 14.63 -7.44
CA ILE A 141 -4.44 15.07 -6.17
C ILE A 141 -2.95 14.71 -6.11
N ASN A 142 -2.21 15.48 -5.29
CA ASN A 142 -0.83 15.15 -4.97
C ASN A 142 -0.52 15.56 -3.50
N PRO A 143 -0.06 14.63 -2.65
CA PRO A 143 0.22 14.90 -1.24
C PRO A 143 1.38 15.87 -1.00
N LEU A 144 2.16 16.19 -2.02
CA LEU A 144 3.31 17.10 -1.94
C LEU A 144 2.95 18.55 -2.31
N ILE A 145 1.69 18.84 -2.67
CA ILE A 145 1.25 20.21 -2.94
C ILE A 145 1.31 21.03 -1.66
N GLY A 146 1.94 22.20 -1.75
CA GLY A 146 2.15 23.12 -0.65
C GLY A 146 3.64 23.41 -0.41
N PRO A 147 3.99 24.09 0.70
CA PRO A 147 5.39 24.32 1.09
C PRO A 147 6.14 23.01 1.31
N ASN A 148 7.37 22.93 0.81
CA ASN A 148 8.25 21.78 1.05
C ASN A 148 9.05 21.97 2.35
N ASP A 149 9.32 20.87 3.06
CA ASP A 149 10.34 20.76 4.10
C ASP A 149 11.46 19.84 3.56
N ASP A 150 12.60 20.44 3.21
CA ASP A 150 13.75 19.72 2.63
C ASP A 150 14.32 18.64 3.57
N SER A 151 14.04 18.74 4.89
CA SER A 151 14.42 17.69 5.83
C SER A 151 13.57 16.42 5.73
N LEU A 152 12.41 16.50 5.07
CA LEU A 152 11.52 15.37 4.80
C LEU A 152 11.69 14.79 3.38
N GLY A 153 12.33 15.54 2.48
CA GLY A 153 12.61 15.12 1.12
C GLY A 153 12.72 16.29 0.14
N PRO A 154 13.16 16.04 -1.10
CA PRO A 154 13.39 17.08 -2.10
C PRO A 154 12.07 17.69 -2.61
N ARG A 155 12.08 18.98 -2.97
CA ARG A 155 10.89 19.66 -3.53
C ARG A 155 10.31 18.94 -4.76
N PHE A 156 11.15 18.37 -5.59
CA PHE A 156 10.80 17.66 -6.82
C PHE A 156 11.40 16.26 -6.79
N PRO A 157 10.72 15.27 -6.16
CA PRO A 157 11.20 13.89 -6.17
C PRO A 157 11.14 13.30 -7.60
N ASP A 158 12.18 12.57 -7.96
CA ASP A 158 12.22 11.85 -9.24
C ASP A 158 11.34 10.60 -9.17
N MET A 159 10.38 10.50 -10.09
CA MET A 159 9.44 9.37 -10.22
C MET A 159 9.79 8.47 -11.41
N CYS A 160 11.02 8.52 -11.93
CA CYS A 160 11.46 7.65 -13.05
C CYS A 160 11.44 6.15 -12.66
N GLN A 161 11.66 5.82 -11.39
CA GLN A 161 11.63 4.46 -10.86
C GLN A 161 11.00 4.45 -9.46
N PRO A 162 9.67 4.65 -9.36
CA PRO A 162 9.00 4.72 -8.06
C PRO A 162 8.97 3.36 -7.34
N TYR A 163 9.05 2.27 -8.10
CA TYR A 163 9.13 0.90 -7.58
C TYR A 163 10.55 0.35 -7.78
N ASP A 164 11.12 -0.21 -6.71
CA ASP A 164 12.52 -0.66 -6.69
C ASP A 164 12.69 -1.96 -7.51
N LYS A 165 13.45 -1.89 -8.59
CA LYS A 165 13.71 -3.04 -9.49
C LYS A 165 14.32 -4.26 -8.77
N LYS A 166 15.12 -4.03 -7.70
CA LYS A 166 15.70 -5.15 -6.93
C LYS A 166 14.64 -5.84 -6.09
N LEU A 167 13.69 -5.08 -5.51
CA LEU A 167 12.57 -5.67 -4.78
C LEU A 167 11.63 -6.42 -5.72
N ILE A 168 11.37 -5.89 -6.92
CA ILE A 168 10.62 -6.59 -7.98
C ILE A 168 11.30 -7.91 -8.34
N ALA A 169 12.59 -7.89 -8.63
CA ALA A 169 13.35 -9.11 -8.98
C ALA A 169 13.37 -10.15 -7.82
N ILE A 170 13.44 -9.69 -6.57
CA ILE A 170 13.32 -10.57 -5.39
C ILE A 170 11.92 -11.20 -5.35
N ALA A 171 10.87 -10.43 -5.61
CA ALA A 171 9.49 -10.91 -5.61
C ALA A 171 9.26 -11.94 -6.72
N GLU A 172 9.70 -11.67 -7.95
CA GLU A 172 9.60 -12.59 -9.11
C GLU A 172 10.32 -13.92 -8.81
N LYS A 173 11.57 -13.84 -8.33
CA LYS A 173 12.34 -15.03 -7.95
C LYS A 173 11.65 -15.82 -6.83
N THR A 174 11.12 -15.12 -5.83
CA THR A 174 10.41 -15.75 -4.71
C THR A 174 9.12 -16.40 -5.19
N ALA A 175 8.36 -15.73 -6.05
CA ALA A 175 7.15 -16.30 -6.65
C ALA A 175 7.43 -17.59 -7.41
N LEU A 176 8.53 -17.64 -8.18
CA LEU A 176 8.95 -18.85 -8.89
C LEU A 176 9.30 -19.99 -7.91
N GLU A 177 10.09 -19.70 -6.87
CA GLU A 177 10.47 -20.68 -5.83
C GLU A 177 9.25 -21.23 -5.08
N GLU A 178 8.28 -20.38 -4.78
CA GLU A 178 7.02 -20.71 -4.09
C GLU A 178 5.94 -21.28 -5.02
N LYS A 179 6.23 -21.38 -6.33
CA LYS A 179 5.26 -21.79 -7.37
C LYS A 179 3.98 -20.93 -7.37
N ILE A 180 4.16 -19.63 -7.18
CA ILE A 180 3.10 -18.63 -7.23
C ILE A 180 3.14 -17.95 -8.59
N ARG A 181 2.02 -17.95 -9.31
CA ARG A 181 1.87 -17.16 -10.53
C ARG A 181 1.77 -15.69 -10.17
N VAL A 182 2.56 -14.85 -10.83
CA VAL A 182 2.50 -13.39 -10.72
C VAL A 182 2.55 -12.77 -12.11
N HIS A 183 1.85 -11.68 -12.28
CA HIS A 183 1.95 -10.79 -13.44
C HIS A 183 2.76 -9.55 -13.06
N LYS A 184 3.14 -8.75 -14.06
CA LYS A 184 3.60 -7.37 -13.88
C LYS A 184 2.72 -6.45 -14.67
N GLY A 185 2.56 -5.22 -14.21
CA GLY A 185 1.74 -4.25 -14.91
C GLY A 185 1.71 -2.87 -14.29
N VAL A 186 0.99 -2.00 -14.97
CA VAL A 186 0.79 -0.60 -14.61
C VAL A 186 -0.51 -0.44 -13.84
N TYR A 187 -0.41 0.14 -12.64
CA TYR A 187 -1.56 0.44 -11.79
C TYR A 187 -2.03 1.88 -12.03
N VAL A 188 -3.32 2.08 -12.28
CA VAL A 188 -3.90 3.43 -12.32
C VAL A 188 -4.70 3.71 -11.05
N ALA A 189 -4.46 4.88 -10.46
CA ALA A 189 -5.19 5.35 -9.29
C ALA A 189 -6.26 6.38 -9.66
N LEU A 190 -7.48 6.15 -9.17
CA LEU A 190 -8.63 7.04 -9.24
C LEU A 190 -9.10 7.42 -7.84
N THR A 191 -9.91 8.46 -7.73
CA THR A 191 -10.42 8.92 -6.42
C THR A 191 -11.51 8.01 -5.86
N GLY A 192 -12.34 7.43 -6.70
CA GLY A 192 -13.58 6.81 -6.27
C GLY A 192 -14.57 7.84 -5.66
N PRO A 193 -15.57 7.43 -4.87
CA PRO A 193 -15.88 6.04 -4.47
C PRO A 193 -16.68 5.22 -5.50
N ASN A 194 -17.20 5.84 -6.57
CA ASN A 194 -17.87 5.10 -7.63
C ASN A 194 -16.87 4.29 -8.45
N LEU A 195 -17.32 3.14 -8.94
CA LEU A 195 -16.59 2.34 -9.90
C LEU A 195 -16.74 2.93 -11.31
N GLU A 196 -15.88 2.52 -12.20
CA GLU A 196 -15.73 3.08 -13.53
C GLU A 196 -16.81 2.59 -14.49
N THR A 197 -17.20 3.48 -15.39
CA THR A 197 -18.03 3.16 -16.55
C THR A 197 -17.26 2.35 -17.59
N ARG A 198 -17.98 1.72 -18.54
CA ARG A 198 -17.37 1.01 -19.68
C ARG A 198 -16.45 1.91 -20.51
N ALA A 199 -16.83 3.18 -20.67
CA ALA A 199 -16.03 4.17 -21.42
C ALA A 199 -14.74 4.53 -20.68
N GLU A 200 -14.79 4.68 -19.36
CA GLU A 200 -13.63 4.91 -18.52
C GLU A 200 -12.68 3.72 -18.55
N TYR A 201 -13.14 2.48 -18.43
CA TYR A 201 -12.28 1.31 -18.58
C TYR A 201 -11.59 1.22 -19.94
N ARG A 202 -12.28 1.57 -21.05
CA ARG A 202 -11.64 1.65 -22.37
C ARG A 202 -10.56 2.71 -22.40
N PHE A 203 -10.84 3.90 -21.87
CA PHE A 203 -9.86 4.99 -21.77
C PHE A 203 -8.63 4.56 -20.96
N LEU A 204 -8.82 3.99 -19.77
CA LEU A 204 -7.75 3.54 -18.89
C LEU A 204 -6.86 2.49 -19.57
N ARG A 205 -7.45 1.56 -20.30
CA ARG A 205 -6.69 0.58 -21.10
C ARG A 205 -5.90 1.23 -22.23
N ILE A 206 -6.48 2.19 -22.94
CA ILE A 206 -5.80 2.90 -24.05
C ILE A 206 -4.57 3.64 -23.56
N ILE A 207 -4.61 4.23 -22.37
CA ILE A 207 -3.46 4.93 -21.78
C ILE A 207 -2.42 3.98 -21.15
N GLY A 208 -2.63 2.67 -21.21
CA GLY A 208 -1.65 1.67 -20.82
C GLY A 208 -1.80 1.10 -19.41
N ALA A 209 -2.94 1.28 -18.74
CA ALA A 209 -3.18 0.70 -17.42
C ALA A 209 -3.64 -0.76 -17.51
N ASP A 210 -3.11 -1.61 -16.62
CA ASP A 210 -3.42 -3.03 -16.47
C ASP A 210 -4.40 -3.30 -15.33
N ALA A 211 -4.33 -2.51 -14.27
CA ALA A 211 -5.21 -2.61 -13.11
C ALA A 211 -5.57 -1.22 -12.58
N VAL A 212 -6.76 -1.11 -11.95
CA VAL A 212 -7.29 0.14 -11.41
C VAL A 212 -7.67 -0.01 -9.94
N GLY A 213 -7.49 1.06 -9.17
CA GLY A 213 -7.96 1.14 -7.79
C GLY A 213 -7.91 2.56 -7.23
N MET A 214 -8.23 2.68 -5.94
CA MET A 214 -8.48 3.98 -5.30
C MET A 214 -7.47 4.30 -4.19
N SER A 215 -6.23 3.76 -4.28
CA SER A 215 -5.23 3.87 -3.21
C SER A 215 -3.81 3.87 -3.77
N THR A 216 -2.82 3.60 -2.92
CA THR A 216 -1.44 3.21 -3.25
C THR A 216 -0.58 4.35 -3.81
N VAL A 217 -1.01 5.04 -4.85
CA VAL A 217 -0.19 6.06 -5.53
C VAL A 217 0.17 7.24 -4.61
N PRO A 218 -0.71 7.79 -3.78
CA PRO A 218 -0.34 8.82 -2.81
C PRO A 218 0.74 8.35 -1.83
N GLU A 219 0.63 7.11 -1.32
CA GLU A 219 1.63 6.52 -0.41
C GLU A 219 2.96 6.31 -1.13
N VAL A 220 2.95 5.90 -2.40
CA VAL A 220 4.18 5.75 -3.22
C VAL A 220 4.83 7.10 -3.44
N ILE A 221 4.09 8.15 -3.80
CA ILE A 221 4.61 9.51 -4.00
C ILE A 221 5.33 10.00 -2.72
N VAL A 222 4.68 9.87 -1.56
CA VAL A 222 5.30 10.27 -0.28
C VAL A 222 6.44 9.34 0.11
N GLY A 223 6.34 8.06 -0.22
CA GLY A 223 7.39 7.07 0.02
C GLY A 223 8.66 7.41 -0.75
N VAL A 224 8.56 7.72 -2.05
CA VAL A 224 9.70 8.18 -2.87
C VAL A 224 10.28 9.47 -2.31
N HIS A 225 9.42 10.46 -2.02
CA HIS A 225 9.84 11.73 -1.41
C HIS A 225 10.61 11.52 -0.09
N ALA A 226 10.20 10.58 0.73
CA ALA A 226 10.83 10.26 2.01
C ALA A 226 12.04 9.30 1.89
N GLY A 227 12.42 8.88 0.68
CA GLY A 227 13.58 8.03 0.42
C GLY A 227 13.39 6.55 0.79
N PHE A 228 12.17 6.02 0.64
CA PHE A 228 11.91 4.59 0.71
C PHE A 228 12.32 3.87 -0.59
N ARG A 229 12.72 2.61 -0.46
CA ARG A 229 12.71 1.62 -1.54
C ARG A 229 11.35 0.91 -1.50
N ILE A 230 10.59 0.97 -2.59
CA ILE A 230 9.17 0.62 -2.59
C ILE A 230 8.91 -0.62 -3.45
N PHE A 231 8.04 -1.50 -2.93
CA PHE A 231 7.45 -2.61 -3.66
C PHE A 231 5.93 -2.53 -3.58
N GLY A 232 5.26 -2.64 -4.71
CA GLY A 232 3.80 -2.64 -4.82
C GLY A 232 3.30 -3.96 -5.41
N ILE A 233 2.17 -4.46 -4.90
CA ILE A 233 1.51 -5.65 -5.41
C ILE A 233 -0.01 -5.51 -5.28
N SER A 234 -0.73 -5.84 -6.36
CA SER A 234 -2.18 -5.85 -6.40
C SER A 234 -2.71 -7.28 -6.39
N VAL A 235 -3.78 -7.50 -5.64
CA VAL A 235 -4.67 -8.65 -5.82
C VAL A 235 -5.74 -8.24 -6.82
N ILE A 236 -5.83 -8.94 -7.94
CA ILE A 236 -6.89 -8.72 -8.94
C ILE A 236 -8.18 -9.33 -8.40
N THR A 237 -9.13 -8.49 -8.02
CA THR A 237 -10.36 -8.95 -7.35
C THR A 237 -11.47 -9.28 -8.34
N ASP A 238 -11.53 -8.56 -9.46
CA ASP A 238 -12.57 -8.66 -10.47
C ASP A 238 -12.02 -8.31 -11.86
N LYS A 239 -12.76 -8.70 -12.90
CA LYS A 239 -12.39 -8.46 -14.30
C LYS A 239 -13.15 -7.24 -14.84
N CYS A 240 -12.43 -6.17 -15.07
CA CYS A 240 -12.94 -4.88 -15.55
C CYS A 240 -12.81 -4.75 -17.08
N LEU A 241 -13.29 -5.75 -17.82
CA LEU A 241 -13.24 -5.73 -19.29
C LEU A 241 -14.45 -4.96 -19.83
N PRO A 242 -14.26 -3.86 -20.59
CA PRO A 242 -15.35 -2.97 -21.01
C PRO A 242 -16.48 -3.69 -21.75
N ASP A 243 -16.13 -4.66 -22.60
CA ASP A 243 -17.09 -5.34 -23.46
C ASP A 243 -17.77 -6.54 -22.77
N ALA A 244 -17.26 -6.96 -21.60
CA ALA A 244 -17.80 -8.04 -20.78
C ALA A 244 -18.10 -7.59 -19.35
N LEU A 245 -18.23 -6.29 -19.12
CA LEU A 245 -18.44 -5.71 -17.78
C LEU A 245 -19.78 -6.14 -17.21
N LYS A 246 -19.74 -6.68 -15.99
CA LYS A 246 -20.92 -7.05 -15.19
C LYS A 246 -21.06 -6.08 -14.02
N PRO A 247 -22.27 -5.91 -13.45
CA PRO A 247 -22.42 -5.23 -12.16
C PRO A 247 -21.53 -5.87 -11.11
N VAL A 248 -20.86 -5.04 -10.32
CA VAL A 248 -19.94 -5.51 -9.26
C VAL A 248 -20.73 -5.86 -8.01
N ASP A 249 -20.46 -7.02 -7.44
CA ASP A 249 -20.84 -7.36 -6.08
C ASP A 249 -19.63 -7.19 -5.16
N PHE A 250 -19.71 -6.25 -4.22
CA PHE A 250 -18.62 -6.01 -3.25
C PHE A 250 -18.29 -7.24 -2.41
N LYS A 251 -19.27 -8.13 -2.20
CA LYS A 251 -19.05 -9.39 -1.49
C LYS A 251 -18.12 -10.31 -2.28
N GLU A 252 -18.29 -10.42 -3.60
CA GLU A 252 -17.41 -11.22 -4.48
C GLU A 252 -15.98 -10.67 -4.47
N ILE A 253 -15.81 -9.33 -4.43
CA ILE A 253 -14.50 -8.68 -4.29
C ILE A 253 -13.82 -9.13 -2.99
N LEU A 254 -14.53 -9.05 -1.85
CA LEU A 254 -14.00 -9.46 -0.55
C LEU A 254 -13.69 -10.96 -0.50
N GLU A 255 -14.55 -11.81 -1.04
CA GLU A 255 -14.33 -13.26 -1.12
C GLU A 255 -13.08 -13.59 -1.95
N THR A 256 -12.89 -12.91 -3.08
CA THR A 256 -11.70 -13.08 -3.91
C THR A 256 -10.44 -12.61 -3.19
N ALA A 257 -10.47 -11.45 -2.54
CA ALA A 257 -9.36 -10.94 -1.75
C ALA A 257 -8.99 -11.94 -0.63
N ASN A 258 -9.96 -12.39 0.15
CA ASN A 258 -9.76 -13.35 1.25
C ASN A 258 -9.21 -14.70 0.76
N ARG A 259 -9.67 -15.20 -0.38
CA ARG A 259 -9.18 -16.45 -0.97
C ARG A 259 -7.73 -16.32 -1.45
N THR A 260 -7.34 -15.15 -1.93
CA THR A 260 -6.00 -14.88 -2.47
C THR A 260 -5.00 -14.48 -1.38
N GLU A 261 -5.48 -13.97 -0.25
CA GLU A 261 -4.66 -13.50 0.87
C GLU A 261 -3.60 -14.51 1.35
N PRO A 262 -3.88 -15.82 1.53
CA PRO A 262 -2.86 -16.78 1.94
C PRO A 262 -1.70 -16.90 0.96
N ILE A 263 -1.98 -16.73 -0.35
CA ILE A 263 -0.97 -16.80 -1.42
C ILE A 263 -0.09 -15.55 -1.35
N LEU A 264 -0.69 -14.36 -1.24
CA LEU A 264 0.04 -13.11 -1.08
C LEU A 264 0.87 -13.11 0.21
N THR A 265 0.29 -13.55 1.33
CA THR A 265 0.99 -13.67 2.62
C THR A 265 2.20 -14.56 2.51
N ARG A 266 2.11 -15.71 1.85
CA ARG A 266 3.24 -16.62 1.60
C ARG A 266 4.33 -15.95 0.78
N LEU A 267 3.97 -15.24 -0.30
CA LEU A 267 4.92 -14.52 -1.14
C LEU A 267 5.69 -13.46 -0.32
N ILE A 268 4.97 -12.58 0.39
CA ILE A 268 5.59 -11.50 1.18
C ILE A 268 6.44 -12.08 2.31
N TYR A 269 5.95 -13.10 3.02
CA TYR A 269 6.69 -13.74 4.11
C TYR A 269 8.02 -14.33 3.62
N SER A 270 8.01 -15.03 2.48
CA SER A 270 9.22 -15.65 1.87
C SER A 270 10.15 -14.61 1.21
N MET A 271 9.61 -13.43 0.84
CA MET A 271 10.37 -12.33 0.26
C MET A 271 11.16 -11.54 1.32
N ILE A 272 10.57 -11.29 2.49
CA ILE A 272 11.12 -10.40 3.54
C ILE A 272 12.57 -10.76 3.93
N PRO A 273 12.96 -12.01 4.18
CA PRO A 273 14.35 -12.36 4.56
C PRO A 273 15.39 -12.10 3.44
N LYS A 274 14.94 -11.97 2.19
CA LYS A 274 15.79 -11.75 1.01
C LYS A 274 16.03 -10.26 0.71
N ILE A 275 15.31 -9.35 1.35
CA ILE A 275 15.47 -7.89 1.21
C ILE A 275 16.79 -7.45 1.87
N LYS A 276 17.60 -6.70 1.12
CA LYS A 276 18.93 -6.24 1.58
C LYS A 276 19.07 -4.73 1.43
#